data_99346bee76b559c2a88bcac4b9875db8
#
_entry.id   99346bee76b559c2a88bcac4b9875db8
#
_cell.length_a   1.000
_cell.length_b   1.000
_cell.length_c   1.000
_cell.angle_alpha   90.00
_cell.angle_beta   90.00
_cell.angle_gamma   90.00
#
_symmetry.space_group_name_H-M   'P 1'
#
loop_
_entity.id
_entity.type
_entity.pdbx_description
1 polymer ?
#
loop_
_entity_poly.entity_id
_entity_poly.type
_entity_poly.pdbx_seq_one_letter_code
_entity_poly.pdbx_strand_id
1 'polypeptide(L)'
;MDKKIALITGATSGIGEATARLLAKNNFDLILCGRREDRLAAIANELSGIIKVTTLCFDVRDQNKVKEAIQSLPQRWKNIAVLINNAGNAHGLSAIQNGAVEDWDKMIDINVKGLLYVSKEIMPGMVERKAGHIINIGSIAGKEVYANGNVYCASKFAVDAITQGMRLDMNPHGIKVTGINPGMVETEFSAVRFKGDAERAKNVYKGLQPLHATDIADVILFSLTRPSHVVIADMTVFPVAQASATVVKRDV
;
A
#
# COMPACT_ATOMS: atom_id res chain seq x y z
N MET A 1 -3.35 -26.75 9.15
CA MET A 1 -3.80 -25.90 8.03
C MET A 1 -2.58 -25.14 7.53
N ASP A 2 -2.37 -25.12 6.22
CA ASP A 2 -1.32 -24.30 5.64
C ASP A 2 -1.58 -22.81 5.91
N LYS A 3 -0.50 -22.07 6.21
CA LYS A 3 -0.60 -20.63 6.43
C LYS A 3 -1.03 -19.91 5.15
N LYS A 4 -1.84 -18.87 5.28
CA LYS A 4 -2.19 -18.01 4.14
C LYS A 4 -0.94 -17.23 3.68
N ILE A 5 -0.74 -17.12 2.37
CA ILE A 5 0.35 -16.34 1.79
C ILE A 5 -0.14 -14.93 1.49
N ALA A 6 0.58 -13.92 1.99
CA ALA A 6 0.34 -12.53 1.66
C ALA A 6 1.53 -11.95 0.88
N LEU A 7 1.25 -11.29 -0.25
CA LEU A 7 2.22 -10.49 -1.00
C LEU A 7 2.03 -9.02 -0.65
N ILE A 8 3.12 -8.35 -0.26
CA ILE A 8 3.11 -6.95 0.17
C ILE A 8 4.08 -6.16 -0.71
N THR A 9 3.56 -5.19 -1.46
CA THR A 9 4.41 -4.25 -2.20
C THR A 9 4.83 -3.08 -1.31
N GLY A 10 6.03 -2.54 -1.53
CA GLY A 10 6.57 -1.47 -0.68
C GLY A 10 6.85 -1.92 0.76
N ALA A 11 7.25 -3.18 0.95
CA ALA A 11 7.45 -3.79 2.26
C ALA A 11 8.70 -3.30 3.03
N THR A 12 9.51 -2.42 2.44
CA THR A 12 10.81 -2.01 3.01
C THR A 12 10.74 -0.80 3.94
N SER A 13 9.58 -0.23 4.20
CA SER A 13 9.38 0.90 5.13
C SER A 13 7.90 1.14 5.44
N GLY A 14 7.65 1.94 6.47
CA GLY A 14 6.34 2.50 6.81
C GLY A 14 5.24 1.45 6.93
N ILE A 15 4.09 1.71 6.30
CA ILE A 15 2.90 0.86 6.42
C ILE A 15 3.18 -0.57 5.94
N GLY A 16 3.92 -0.75 4.83
CA GLY A 16 4.22 -2.08 4.30
C GLY A 16 5.08 -2.92 5.23
N GLU A 17 6.10 -2.31 5.85
CA GLU A 17 6.98 -2.95 6.83
C GLU A 17 6.22 -3.30 8.13
N ALA A 18 5.43 -2.36 8.66
CA ALA A 18 4.60 -2.61 9.85
C ALA A 18 3.58 -3.73 9.59
N THR A 19 2.97 -3.73 8.40
CA THR A 19 2.04 -4.79 7.98
C THR A 19 2.74 -6.15 7.89
N ALA A 20 3.95 -6.21 7.34
CA ALA A 20 4.71 -7.46 7.26
C ALA A 20 4.96 -8.05 8.66
N ARG A 21 5.43 -7.23 9.62
CA ARG A 21 5.64 -7.67 11.00
C ARG A 21 4.36 -8.13 11.69
N LEU A 22 3.26 -7.40 11.49
CA LEU A 22 1.98 -7.75 12.10
C LEU A 22 1.40 -9.04 11.51
N LEU A 23 1.44 -9.22 10.19
CA LEU A 23 0.94 -10.43 9.54
C LEU A 23 1.78 -11.66 9.89
N ALA A 24 3.09 -11.52 10.06
CA ALA A 24 3.97 -12.60 10.53
C ALA A 24 3.54 -13.11 11.90
N LYS A 25 3.24 -12.21 12.85
CA LYS A 25 2.72 -12.56 14.18
C LYS A 25 1.33 -13.19 14.13
N ASN A 26 0.58 -12.97 13.06
CA ASN A 26 -0.78 -13.50 12.84
C ASN A 26 -0.81 -14.68 11.85
N ASN A 27 0.30 -15.40 11.73
CA ASN A 27 0.38 -16.68 11.02
C ASN A 27 0.22 -16.61 9.50
N PHE A 28 0.65 -15.52 8.86
CA PHE A 28 0.77 -15.44 7.41
C PHE A 28 2.20 -15.74 6.98
N ASP A 29 2.37 -16.52 5.90
CA ASP A 29 3.62 -16.57 5.16
C ASP A 29 3.71 -15.37 4.20
N LEU A 30 4.91 -14.81 3.97
CA LEU A 30 5.03 -13.52 3.33
C LEU A 30 5.91 -13.54 2.08
N ILE A 31 5.44 -12.82 1.04
CA ILE A 31 6.23 -12.41 -0.11
C ILE A 31 6.43 -10.90 0.02
N LEU A 32 7.66 -10.47 0.34
CA LEU A 32 8.00 -9.07 0.54
C LEU A 32 8.56 -8.48 -0.74
N CYS A 33 7.89 -7.45 -1.29
CA CYS A 33 8.31 -6.81 -2.53
C CYS A 33 8.77 -5.38 -2.30
N GLY A 34 9.87 -4.99 -2.95
CA GLY A 34 10.44 -3.65 -2.84
C GLY A 34 11.65 -3.45 -3.73
N ARG A 35 12.24 -2.25 -3.70
CA ARG A 35 13.41 -1.88 -4.50
C ARG A 35 14.73 -1.96 -3.73
N ARG A 36 14.65 -1.97 -2.39
CA ARG A 36 15.82 -1.93 -1.49
C ARG A 36 16.10 -3.35 -1.02
N GLU A 37 17.01 -4.02 -1.70
CA GLU A 37 17.33 -5.42 -1.48
C GLU A 37 17.87 -5.68 -0.07
N ASP A 38 18.74 -4.81 0.42
CA ASP A 38 19.30 -4.82 1.76
C ASP A 38 18.20 -4.82 2.85
N ARG A 39 17.21 -3.94 2.70
CA ARG A 39 16.08 -3.86 3.65
C ARG A 39 15.14 -5.05 3.53
N LEU A 40 14.89 -5.55 2.31
CA LEU A 40 14.11 -6.77 2.13
C LEU A 40 14.77 -7.95 2.83
N ALA A 41 16.08 -8.11 2.66
CA ALA A 41 16.86 -9.16 3.32
C ALA A 41 16.82 -9.04 4.85
N ALA A 42 16.98 -7.81 5.38
CA ALA A 42 16.93 -7.57 6.82
C ALA A 42 15.58 -7.97 7.43
N ILE A 43 14.46 -7.55 6.83
CA ILE A 43 13.12 -7.88 7.30
C ILE A 43 12.84 -9.39 7.14
N ALA A 44 13.26 -9.99 6.02
CA ALA A 44 13.10 -11.42 5.81
C ALA A 44 13.86 -12.24 6.86
N ASN A 45 15.09 -11.87 7.17
CA ASN A 45 15.88 -12.52 8.22
C ASN A 45 15.22 -12.39 9.59
N GLU A 46 14.72 -11.21 9.94
CA GLU A 46 13.98 -10.97 11.20
C GLU A 46 12.76 -11.90 11.33
N LEU A 47 12.01 -12.08 10.25
CA LEU A 47 10.73 -12.81 10.28
C LEU A 47 10.88 -14.32 10.03
N SER A 48 12.02 -14.77 9.50
CA SER A 48 12.23 -16.17 9.11
C SER A 48 12.14 -17.18 10.25
N GLY A 49 12.37 -16.75 11.49
CA GLY A 49 12.18 -17.59 12.70
C GLY A 49 10.72 -17.79 13.10
N ILE A 50 9.78 -17.07 12.51
CA ILE A 50 8.35 -17.09 12.88
C ILE A 50 7.51 -17.73 11.77
N ILE A 51 7.79 -17.39 10.52
CA ILE A 51 7.01 -17.75 9.33
C ILE A 51 7.95 -18.05 8.14
N LYS A 52 7.39 -18.62 7.05
CA LYS A 52 8.13 -18.66 5.79
C LYS A 52 8.07 -17.29 5.12
N VAL A 53 9.23 -16.80 4.69
CA VAL A 53 9.36 -15.52 3.99
C VAL A 53 10.15 -15.71 2.71
N THR A 54 9.76 -15.02 1.66
CA THR A 54 10.57 -14.83 0.43
C THR A 54 10.51 -13.38 0.01
N THR A 55 11.49 -12.95 -0.75
CA THR A 55 11.60 -11.56 -1.20
C THR A 55 11.62 -11.49 -2.72
N LEU A 56 11.04 -10.44 -3.28
CA LEU A 56 11.11 -10.10 -4.69
C LEU A 56 11.60 -8.66 -4.82
N CYS A 57 12.80 -8.47 -5.37
CA CYS A 57 13.38 -7.16 -5.58
C CYS A 57 13.04 -6.64 -6.97
N PHE A 58 12.10 -5.68 -7.05
CA PHE A 58 11.72 -5.01 -8.30
C PHE A 58 11.12 -3.62 -8.04
N ASP A 59 11.12 -2.81 -9.10
CA ASP A 59 10.35 -1.57 -9.14
C ASP A 59 8.97 -1.85 -9.74
N VAL A 60 7.89 -1.48 -9.04
CA VAL A 60 6.52 -1.68 -9.50
C VAL A 60 6.21 -0.92 -10.81
N ARG A 61 7.01 0.10 -11.17
CA ARG A 61 6.87 0.85 -12.42
C ARG A 61 7.27 0.05 -13.66
N ASP A 62 8.10 -0.96 -13.49
CA ASP A 62 8.59 -1.80 -14.58
C ASP A 62 7.71 -3.04 -14.72
N GLN A 63 6.78 -3.00 -15.68
CA GLN A 63 5.84 -4.07 -15.94
C GLN A 63 6.54 -5.42 -16.18
N ASN A 64 7.64 -5.43 -16.93
CA ASN A 64 8.35 -6.66 -17.26
C ASN A 64 9.00 -7.27 -16.03
N LYS A 65 9.69 -6.47 -15.22
CA LYS A 65 10.29 -6.94 -13.96
C LYS A 65 9.24 -7.43 -12.96
N VAL A 66 8.08 -6.77 -12.87
CA VAL A 66 6.95 -7.25 -12.05
C VAL A 66 6.52 -8.64 -12.50
N LYS A 67 6.29 -8.82 -13.81
CA LYS A 67 5.87 -10.10 -14.39
C LYS A 67 6.92 -11.19 -14.15
N GLU A 68 8.17 -10.93 -14.51
CA GLU A 68 9.27 -11.88 -14.33
C GLU A 68 9.42 -12.31 -12.87
N ALA A 69 9.44 -11.36 -11.94
CA ALA A 69 9.57 -11.63 -10.52
C ALA A 69 8.42 -12.50 -9.97
N ILE A 70 7.17 -12.18 -10.31
CA ILE A 70 6.02 -12.96 -9.83
C ILE A 70 5.99 -14.35 -10.48
N GLN A 71 6.31 -14.46 -11.75
CA GLN A 71 6.34 -15.74 -12.46
C GLN A 71 7.49 -16.65 -12.01
N SER A 72 8.60 -16.09 -11.54
CA SER A 72 9.75 -16.84 -11.00
C SER A 72 9.48 -17.49 -9.64
N LEU A 73 8.38 -17.15 -8.97
CA LEU A 73 8.03 -17.72 -7.68
C LEU A 73 7.92 -19.25 -7.76
N PRO A 74 8.58 -20.01 -6.87
CA PRO A 74 8.40 -21.45 -6.73
C PRO A 74 6.91 -21.81 -6.46
N GLN A 75 6.51 -23.01 -6.86
CA GLN A 75 5.11 -23.47 -6.79
C GLN A 75 4.46 -23.25 -5.42
N ARG A 76 5.21 -23.46 -4.34
CA ARG A 76 4.72 -23.25 -2.96
C ARG A 76 4.26 -21.82 -2.66
N TRP A 77 4.74 -20.82 -3.42
CA TRP A 77 4.43 -19.39 -3.25
C TRP A 77 3.34 -18.90 -4.20
N LYS A 78 2.90 -19.72 -5.15
CA LYS A 78 1.90 -19.30 -6.15
C LYS A 78 0.47 -19.20 -5.61
N ASN A 79 0.19 -19.82 -4.45
CA ASN A 79 -1.14 -19.74 -3.83
C ASN A 79 -1.29 -18.48 -2.97
N ILE A 80 -1.14 -17.30 -3.59
CA ILE A 80 -1.24 -16.00 -2.91
C ILE A 80 -2.69 -15.76 -2.54
N ALA A 81 -2.98 -15.79 -1.23
CA ALA A 81 -4.33 -15.58 -0.68
C ALA A 81 -4.64 -14.09 -0.45
N VAL A 82 -3.60 -13.28 -0.22
CA VAL A 82 -3.75 -11.84 0.06
C VAL A 82 -2.75 -11.05 -0.78
N LEU A 83 -3.24 -10.01 -1.46
CA LEU A 83 -2.42 -9.00 -2.13
C LEU A 83 -2.57 -7.67 -1.41
N ILE A 84 -1.46 -7.08 -0.96
CA ILE A 84 -1.44 -5.74 -0.38
C ILE A 84 -0.67 -4.80 -1.31
N ASN A 85 -1.41 -4.02 -2.09
CA ASN A 85 -0.89 -2.96 -2.92
C ASN A 85 -0.62 -1.74 -2.06
N ASN A 86 0.55 -1.71 -1.44
CA ASN A 86 0.97 -0.62 -0.56
C ASN A 86 2.04 0.28 -1.19
N ALA A 87 2.79 -0.20 -2.19
CA ALA A 87 3.77 0.63 -2.87
C ALA A 87 3.13 1.91 -3.44
N GLY A 88 3.59 3.06 -2.97
CA GLY A 88 3.08 4.35 -3.39
C GLY A 88 3.88 5.48 -2.76
N ASN A 89 3.86 6.64 -3.39
CA ASN A 89 4.51 7.84 -2.86
C ASN A 89 3.88 9.12 -3.40
N ALA A 90 4.37 10.26 -2.91
CA ALA A 90 4.17 11.58 -3.48
C ALA A 90 5.52 12.21 -3.78
N HIS A 91 5.55 13.07 -4.77
CA HIS A 91 6.70 13.88 -5.15
C HIS A 91 6.27 15.34 -5.33
N GLY A 92 6.98 16.24 -4.65
CA GLY A 92 6.70 17.66 -4.69
C GLY A 92 5.38 18.07 -4.00
N LEU A 93 5.20 19.36 -3.88
CA LEU A 93 4.00 20.03 -3.39
C LEU A 93 4.01 21.44 -3.93
N SER A 94 3.37 21.67 -5.09
CA SER A 94 3.35 22.95 -5.81
C SER A 94 2.05 23.13 -6.57
N ALA A 95 1.68 24.38 -6.85
CA ALA A 95 0.59 24.69 -7.76
C ALA A 95 0.86 24.04 -9.13
N ILE A 96 -0.19 23.68 -9.87
CA ILE A 96 -0.07 22.86 -11.07
C ILE A 96 0.82 23.49 -12.13
N GLN A 97 0.75 24.82 -12.34
CA GLN A 97 1.57 25.53 -13.31
C GLN A 97 3.07 25.54 -12.97
N ASN A 98 3.44 25.19 -11.71
CA ASN A 98 4.81 25.18 -11.22
C ASN A 98 5.30 23.75 -10.90
N GLY A 99 4.52 22.72 -11.25
CA GLY A 99 4.85 21.33 -10.97
C GLY A 99 5.89 20.78 -11.93
N ALA A 100 6.73 19.88 -11.45
CA ALA A 100 7.70 19.17 -12.29
C ALA A 100 7.03 17.94 -12.92
N VAL A 101 7.12 17.81 -14.25
CA VAL A 101 6.51 16.71 -15.00
C VAL A 101 7.05 15.35 -14.53
N GLU A 102 8.35 15.27 -14.25
CA GLU A 102 8.99 14.04 -13.75
C GLU A 102 8.43 13.58 -12.40
N ASP A 103 7.97 14.52 -11.56
CA ASP A 103 7.31 14.19 -10.30
C ASP A 103 5.90 13.65 -10.55
N TRP A 104 5.19 14.21 -11.55
CA TRP A 104 3.87 13.71 -11.95
C TRP A 104 3.94 12.30 -12.52
N ASP A 105 4.88 12.06 -13.46
CA ASP A 105 5.10 10.75 -14.05
C ASP A 105 5.40 9.70 -12.98
N LYS A 106 6.31 10.02 -12.04
CA LYS A 106 6.62 9.12 -10.93
C LYS A 106 5.40 8.77 -10.09
N MET A 107 4.53 9.74 -9.78
CA MET A 107 3.33 9.50 -8.98
C MET A 107 2.31 8.62 -9.72
N ILE A 108 2.07 8.87 -11.00
CA ILE A 108 1.16 8.06 -11.82
C ILE A 108 1.73 6.65 -12.03
N ASP A 109 3.01 6.54 -12.35
CA ASP A 109 3.65 5.25 -12.62
C ASP A 109 3.65 4.34 -11.37
N ILE A 110 3.97 4.88 -10.18
CA ILE A 110 4.00 4.08 -8.96
C ILE A 110 2.59 3.81 -8.44
N ASN A 111 1.79 4.87 -8.23
CA ASN A 111 0.54 4.77 -7.50
C ASN A 111 -0.55 4.09 -8.33
N VAL A 112 -0.56 4.28 -9.65
CA VAL A 112 -1.61 3.79 -10.55
C VAL A 112 -1.13 2.59 -11.34
N LYS A 113 -0.13 2.77 -12.22
CA LYS A 113 0.33 1.70 -13.11
C LYS A 113 0.96 0.55 -12.32
N GLY A 114 1.79 0.85 -11.31
CA GLY A 114 2.44 -0.16 -10.48
C GLY A 114 1.44 -1.04 -9.74
N LEU A 115 0.38 -0.45 -9.18
CA LEU A 115 -0.72 -1.20 -8.57
C LEU A 115 -1.40 -2.13 -9.59
N LEU A 116 -1.69 -1.62 -10.80
CA LEU A 116 -2.32 -2.40 -11.86
C LEU A 116 -1.42 -3.55 -12.35
N TYR A 117 -0.11 -3.32 -12.53
CA TYR A 117 0.82 -4.33 -13.00
C TYR A 117 0.91 -5.51 -12.04
N VAL A 118 1.07 -5.24 -10.73
CA VAL A 118 1.12 -6.30 -9.72
C VAL A 118 -0.22 -7.04 -9.63
N SER A 119 -1.34 -6.30 -9.61
CA SER A 119 -2.66 -6.89 -9.54
C SER A 119 -2.95 -7.80 -10.71
N LYS A 120 -2.55 -7.42 -11.94
CA LYS A 120 -2.73 -8.20 -13.17
C LYS A 120 -2.04 -9.57 -13.10
N GLU A 121 -0.87 -9.66 -12.47
CA GLU A 121 -0.15 -10.94 -12.33
C GLU A 121 -0.73 -11.83 -11.22
N ILE A 122 -1.36 -11.27 -10.21
CA ILE A 122 -1.87 -12.02 -9.04
C ILE A 122 -3.34 -12.45 -9.20
N MET A 123 -4.18 -11.57 -9.73
CA MET A 123 -5.64 -11.79 -9.82
C MET A 123 -6.03 -13.08 -10.55
N PRO A 124 -5.41 -13.49 -11.68
CA PRO A 124 -5.78 -14.72 -12.37
C PRO A 124 -5.75 -15.96 -11.46
N GLY A 125 -4.71 -16.11 -10.65
CA GLY A 125 -4.62 -17.21 -9.70
C GLY A 125 -5.68 -17.16 -8.59
N MET A 126 -6.10 -15.96 -8.15
CA MET A 126 -7.23 -15.81 -7.22
C MET A 126 -8.55 -16.20 -7.88
N VAL A 127 -8.77 -15.78 -9.12
CA VAL A 127 -9.97 -16.12 -9.91
C VAL A 127 -10.10 -17.64 -10.11
N GLU A 128 -9.01 -18.31 -10.49
CA GLU A 128 -8.97 -19.77 -10.65
C GLU A 128 -9.38 -20.51 -9.37
N ARG A 129 -8.86 -20.06 -8.22
CA ARG A 129 -9.16 -20.65 -6.91
C ARG A 129 -10.49 -20.19 -6.30
N LYS A 130 -11.15 -19.19 -6.89
CA LYS A 130 -12.36 -18.54 -6.35
C LYS A 130 -12.16 -18.05 -4.90
N ALA A 131 -10.97 -17.60 -4.58
CA ALA A 131 -10.58 -17.18 -3.24
C ALA A 131 -9.43 -16.18 -3.28
N GLY A 132 -9.57 -15.08 -2.57
CA GLY A 132 -8.54 -14.04 -2.45
C GLY A 132 -9.03 -12.80 -1.72
N HIS A 133 -8.08 -11.98 -1.27
CA HIS A 133 -8.38 -10.67 -0.71
C HIS A 133 -7.34 -9.66 -1.18
N ILE A 134 -7.77 -8.63 -1.88
CA ILE A 134 -6.93 -7.54 -2.36
C ILE A 134 -7.15 -6.32 -1.45
N ILE A 135 -6.06 -5.79 -0.89
CA ILE A 135 -6.05 -4.54 -0.12
C ILE A 135 -5.29 -3.49 -0.93
N ASN A 136 -5.95 -2.40 -1.26
CA ASN A 136 -5.31 -1.26 -1.93
C ASN A 136 -5.15 -0.10 -0.93
N ILE A 137 -3.91 0.37 -0.75
CA ILE A 137 -3.65 1.53 0.11
C ILE A 137 -3.88 2.81 -0.67
N GLY A 138 -5.05 3.39 -0.42
CA GLY A 138 -5.46 4.69 -0.93
C GLY A 138 -4.85 5.84 -0.15
N SER A 139 -5.66 6.85 0.11
CA SER A 139 -5.37 8.02 0.96
C SER A 139 -6.65 8.85 1.09
N ILE A 140 -6.77 9.68 2.12
CA ILE A 140 -7.76 10.78 2.14
C ILE A 140 -7.63 11.67 0.89
N ALA A 141 -6.43 11.79 0.33
CA ALA A 141 -6.17 12.49 -0.93
C ALA A 141 -6.86 11.85 -2.16
N GLY A 142 -7.39 10.64 -2.03
CA GLY A 142 -8.25 9.99 -3.02
C GLY A 142 -9.74 10.22 -2.81
N LYS A 143 -10.12 10.96 -1.77
CA LYS A 143 -11.49 11.34 -1.42
C LYS A 143 -11.70 12.86 -1.48
N GLU A 144 -10.65 13.61 -1.16
CA GLU A 144 -10.66 15.06 -1.11
C GLU A 144 -9.39 15.64 -1.74
N VAL A 145 -9.53 16.73 -2.49
CA VAL A 145 -8.38 17.44 -3.09
C VAL A 145 -7.93 18.56 -2.15
N TYR A 146 -6.62 18.77 -2.06
CA TYR A 146 -6.03 19.91 -1.34
C TYR A 146 -5.06 20.69 -2.22
N ALA A 147 -4.87 21.96 -1.89
CA ALA A 147 -4.02 22.88 -2.64
C ALA A 147 -2.58 22.34 -2.77
N ASN A 148 -2.01 22.48 -3.94
CA ASN A 148 -0.67 22.01 -4.32
C ASN A 148 -0.49 20.48 -4.37
N GLY A 149 -1.50 19.69 -3.97
CA GLY A 149 -1.46 18.23 -3.99
C GLY A 149 -2.03 17.60 -5.27
N ASN A 150 -2.30 18.39 -6.27
CA ASN A 150 -3.07 18.11 -7.49
C ASN A 150 -2.86 16.71 -8.11
N VAL A 151 -1.66 16.38 -8.63
CA VAL A 151 -1.40 15.09 -9.28
C VAL A 151 -1.32 13.93 -8.28
N TYR A 152 -0.83 14.17 -7.05
CA TYR A 152 -0.92 13.15 -6.01
C TYR A 152 -2.38 12.81 -5.71
N CYS A 153 -3.25 13.82 -5.52
CA CYS A 153 -4.68 13.59 -5.33
C CYS A 153 -5.27 12.84 -6.54
N ALA A 154 -5.00 13.28 -7.77
CA ALA A 154 -5.47 12.61 -8.97
C ALA A 154 -5.06 11.13 -9.00
N SER A 155 -3.80 10.80 -8.64
CA SER A 155 -3.33 9.42 -8.57
C SER A 155 -4.08 8.59 -7.52
N LYS A 156 -4.43 9.20 -6.38
CA LYS A 156 -5.17 8.51 -5.30
C LYS A 156 -6.68 8.42 -5.58
N PHE A 157 -7.28 9.37 -6.29
CA PHE A 157 -8.63 9.23 -6.86
C PHE A 157 -8.67 8.09 -7.89
N ALA A 158 -7.63 7.95 -8.72
CA ALA A 158 -7.53 6.82 -9.63
C ALA A 158 -7.45 5.49 -8.88
N VAL A 159 -6.66 5.40 -7.79
CA VAL A 159 -6.61 4.20 -6.94
C VAL A 159 -7.97 3.87 -6.34
N ASP A 160 -8.73 4.88 -5.90
CA ASP A 160 -10.09 4.67 -5.37
C ASP A 160 -11.03 4.11 -6.45
N ALA A 161 -11.05 4.72 -7.63
CA ALA A 161 -11.85 4.24 -8.76
C ALA A 161 -11.46 2.82 -9.19
N ILE A 162 -10.15 2.52 -9.28
CA ILE A 162 -9.63 1.19 -9.59
C ILE A 162 -10.06 0.17 -8.53
N THR A 163 -10.02 0.55 -7.25
CA THR A 163 -10.44 -0.33 -6.14
C THR A 163 -11.93 -0.68 -6.25
N GLN A 164 -12.77 0.30 -6.59
CA GLN A 164 -14.19 0.08 -6.82
C GLN A 164 -14.42 -0.82 -8.05
N GLY A 165 -13.74 -0.55 -9.17
CA GLY A 165 -13.80 -1.37 -10.39
C GLY A 165 -13.34 -2.82 -10.13
N MET A 166 -12.18 -2.99 -9.47
CA MET A 166 -11.72 -4.33 -9.07
C MET A 166 -12.74 -5.08 -8.21
N ARG A 167 -13.46 -4.39 -7.32
CA ARG A 167 -14.50 -5.01 -6.48
C ARG A 167 -15.66 -5.53 -7.33
N LEU A 168 -16.09 -4.78 -8.34
CA LEU A 168 -17.14 -5.20 -9.27
C LEU A 168 -16.68 -6.41 -10.08
N ASP A 169 -15.47 -6.36 -10.65
CA ASP A 169 -14.94 -7.42 -11.51
C ASP A 169 -14.65 -8.72 -10.73
N MET A 170 -14.22 -8.60 -9.46
CA MET A 170 -13.83 -9.75 -8.65
C MET A 170 -14.98 -10.36 -7.85
N ASN A 171 -16.10 -9.65 -7.70
CA ASN A 171 -17.27 -10.13 -6.96
C ASN A 171 -17.83 -11.46 -7.49
N PRO A 172 -17.98 -11.68 -8.82
CA PRO A 172 -18.47 -12.96 -9.34
C PRO A 172 -17.56 -14.15 -9.02
N HIS A 173 -16.31 -13.88 -8.65
CA HIS A 173 -15.31 -14.89 -8.31
C HIS A 173 -15.14 -15.11 -6.80
N GLY A 174 -15.93 -14.45 -5.96
CA GLY A 174 -15.85 -14.56 -4.50
C GLY A 174 -14.58 -13.93 -3.90
N ILE A 175 -13.90 -13.03 -4.62
CA ILE A 175 -12.68 -12.34 -4.19
C ILE A 175 -13.05 -11.02 -3.54
N LYS A 176 -12.46 -10.74 -2.38
CA LYS A 176 -12.66 -9.50 -1.62
C LYS A 176 -11.72 -8.41 -2.11
N VAL A 177 -12.20 -7.18 -2.18
CA VAL A 177 -11.38 -6.00 -2.49
C VAL A 177 -11.71 -4.88 -1.50
N THR A 178 -10.69 -4.41 -0.80
CA THR A 178 -10.76 -3.40 0.26
C THR A 178 -9.88 -2.19 -0.09
N GLY A 179 -10.42 -0.99 0.01
CA GLY A 179 -9.69 0.26 0.04
C GLY A 179 -9.41 0.69 1.47
N ILE A 180 -8.16 1.05 1.77
CA ILE A 180 -7.79 1.68 3.05
C ILE A 180 -7.20 3.04 2.75
N ASN A 181 -7.80 4.09 3.30
CA ASN A 181 -7.52 5.49 2.97
C ASN A 181 -7.01 6.24 4.21
N PRO A 182 -5.70 6.17 4.49
CA PRO A 182 -5.13 6.88 5.63
C PRO A 182 -5.16 8.40 5.45
N GLY A 183 -5.30 9.11 6.57
CA GLY A 183 -4.94 10.50 6.71
C GLY A 183 -3.44 10.69 6.90
N MET A 184 -3.04 11.51 7.86
CA MET A 184 -1.63 11.83 8.13
C MET A 184 -0.96 10.69 8.93
N VAL A 185 -0.13 9.90 8.24
CA VAL A 185 0.69 8.82 8.84
C VAL A 185 2.15 9.23 8.84
N GLU A 186 2.80 9.22 9.99
CA GLU A 186 4.22 9.51 10.09
C GLU A 186 5.06 8.31 9.62
N THR A 187 5.73 8.49 8.48
CA THR A 187 6.59 7.49 7.82
C THR A 187 7.67 8.20 7.00
N GLU A 188 8.52 7.44 6.29
CA GLU A 188 9.45 8.00 5.29
C GLU A 188 8.76 8.75 4.13
N PHE A 189 7.42 8.69 4.03
CA PHE A 189 6.65 9.30 2.94
C PHE A 189 6.91 10.80 2.78
N SER A 190 6.92 11.56 3.89
CA SER A 190 7.18 13.01 3.84
C SER A 190 8.61 13.33 3.41
N ALA A 191 9.60 12.53 3.83
CA ALA A 191 10.98 12.69 3.38
C ALA A 191 11.12 12.43 1.87
N VAL A 192 10.44 11.42 1.33
CA VAL A 192 10.41 11.15 -0.12
C VAL A 192 9.72 12.28 -0.87
N ARG A 193 8.56 12.75 -0.38
CA ARG A 193 7.79 13.84 -0.99
C ARG A 193 8.61 15.12 -1.13
N PHE A 194 9.38 15.47 -0.13
CA PHE A 194 10.21 16.67 -0.09
C PHE A 194 11.65 16.44 -0.53
N LYS A 195 11.94 15.33 -1.22
CA LYS A 195 13.25 15.03 -1.83
C LYS A 195 14.42 15.10 -0.83
N GLY A 196 14.18 14.68 0.42
CA GLY A 196 15.17 14.65 1.49
C GLY A 196 15.23 15.91 2.36
N ASP A 197 14.39 16.91 2.13
CA ASP A 197 14.24 18.07 3.02
C ASP A 197 13.63 17.61 4.36
N ALA A 198 14.50 17.31 5.31
CA ALA A 198 14.14 16.73 6.61
C ALA A 198 13.35 17.73 7.48
N GLU A 199 13.66 19.02 7.38
CA GLU A 199 12.97 20.06 8.15
C GLU A 199 11.52 20.20 7.68
N ARG A 200 11.32 20.31 6.37
CA ARG A 200 9.99 20.37 5.78
C ARG A 200 9.18 19.10 6.06
N ALA A 201 9.83 17.93 6.03
CA ALA A 201 9.18 16.66 6.36
C ALA A 201 8.69 16.60 7.82
N LYS A 202 9.49 17.07 8.78
CA LYS A 202 9.13 17.15 10.21
C LYS A 202 7.98 18.15 10.45
N ASN A 203 8.00 19.29 9.77
CA ASN A 203 6.98 20.33 9.92
C ASN A 203 5.58 19.88 9.50
N VAL A 204 5.46 18.82 8.70
CA VAL A 204 4.15 18.23 8.35
C VAL A 204 3.38 17.81 9.60
N TYR A 205 4.06 17.24 10.58
CA TYR A 205 3.45 16.66 11.79
C TYR A 205 3.56 17.55 13.03
N LYS A 206 4.13 18.76 12.90
CA LYS A 206 4.30 19.68 14.04
C LYS A 206 2.93 20.07 14.63
N GLY A 207 2.82 19.97 15.96
CA GLY A 207 1.63 20.34 16.71
C GLY A 207 0.46 19.37 16.60
N LEU A 208 0.69 18.13 16.16
CA LEU A 208 -0.33 17.06 16.18
C LEU A 208 0.32 15.71 16.46
N GLN A 209 -0.47 14.78 16.97
CA GLN A 209 -0.11 13.35 17.01
C GLN A 209 -0.62 12.69 15.72
N PRO A 210 0.26 12.30 14.77
CA PRO A 210 -0.14 11.62 13.55
C PRO A 210 -0.48 10.16 13.82
N LEU A 211 -1.06 9.47 12.83
CA LEU A 211 -1.10 8.03 12.82
C LEU A 211 0.32 7.46 12.67
N HIS A 212 0.52 6.28 13.23
CA HIS A 212 1.69 5.46 13.00
C HIS A 212 1.42 4.39 11.93
N ALA A 213 2.46 3.86 11.33
CA ALA A 213 2.34 2.77 10.36
C ALA A 213 1.66 1.53 10.95
N THR A 214 1.83 1.28 12.25
CA THR A 214 1.18 0.20 13.01
C THR A 214 -0.34 0.35 13.06
N ASP A 215 -0.87 1.57 13.17
CA ASP A 215 -2.33 1.80 13.21
C ASP A 215 -2.98 1.36 11.90
N ILE A 216 -2.30 1.59 10.76
CA ILE A 216 -2.78 1.15 9.46
C ILE A 216 -2.59 -0.37 9.28
N ALA A 217 -1.52 -0.93 9.80
CA ALA A 217 -1.32 -2.38 9.80
C ALA A 217 -2.44 -3.12 10.58
N ASP A 218 -2.87 -2.57 11.71
CA ASP A 218 -4.00 -3.10 12.50
C ASP A 218 -5.31 -3.06 11.72
N VAL A 219 -5.58 -1.97 11.00
CA VAL A 219 -6.75 -1.85 10.12
C VAL A 219 -6.71 -2.86 8.97
N ILE A 220 -5.53 -3.08 8.38
CA ILE A 220 -5.33 -4.13 7.36
C ILE A 220 -5.65 -5.50 7.96
N LEU A 221 -5.07 -5.85 9.10
CA LEU A 221 -5.32 -7.13 9.76
C LEU A 221 -6.80 -7.30 10.13
N PHE A 222 -7.44 -6.25 10.68
CA PHE A 222 -8.87 -6.24 10.95
C PHE A 222 -9.67 -6.62 9.70
N SER A 223 -9.38 -6.01 8.56
CA SER A 223 -10.08 -6.30 7.30
C SER A 223 -9.88 -7.75 6.85
N LEU A 224 -8.67 -8.29 7.00
CA LEU A 224 -8.31 -9.65 6.59
C LEU A 224 -8.91 -10.75 7.48
N THR A 225 -9.24 -10.43 8.73
CA THR A 225 -9.75 -11.36 9.74
C THR A 225 -11.28 -11.39 9.86
N ARG A 226 -12.00 -10.64 9.04
CA ARG A 226 -13.47 -10.70 9.01
C ARG A 226 -13.97 -12.05 8.49
N PRO A 227 -15.17 -12.50 8.89
CA PRO A 227 -15.79 -13.72 8.39
C PRO A 227 -15.77 -13.80 6.84
N SER A 228 -15.82 -15.01 6.30
CA SER A 228 -15.64 -15.22 4.84
C SER A 228 -16.66 -14.45 3.99
N HIS A 229 -17.90 -14.29 4.47
CA HIS A 229 -18.98 -13.57 3.78
C HIS A 229 -18.94 -12.05 3.97
N VAL A 230 -18.01 -11.52 4.81
CA VAL A 230 -17.90 -10.09 5.10
C VAL A 230 -16.74 -9.49 4.31
N VAL A 231 -16.97 -8.38 3.63
CA VAL A 231 -15.94 -7.53 3.04
C VAL A 231 -16.07 -6.11 3.60
N ILE A 232 -14.97 -5.58 4.09
CA ILE A 232 -14.86 -4.15 4.37
C ILE A 232 -14.51 -3.48 3.05
N ALA A 233 -15.45 -2.80 2.43
CA ALA A 233 -15.28 -2.26 1.08
C ALA A 233 -14.32 -1.08 1.03
N ASP A 234 -14.45 -0.18 2.01
CA ASP A 234 -13.68 1.07 2.09
C ASP A 234 -13.54 1.50 3.54
N MET A 235 -12.37 2.04 3.91
CA MET A 235 -12.10 2.50 5.26
C MET A 235 -11.19 3.72 5.25
N THR A 236 -11.68 4.84 5.78
CA THR A 236 -10.87 6.05 6.00
C THR A 236 -10.46 6.12 7.46
N VAL A 237 -9.17 6.39 7.70
CA VAL A 237 -8.57 6.40 9.04
C VAL A 237 -7.85 7.72 9.26
N PHE A 238 -8.26 8.48 10.29
CA PHE A 238 -7.69 9.77 10.64
C PHE A 238 -7.01 9.74 12.00
N PRO A 239 -5.94 10.51 12.22
CA PRO A 239 -5.58 10.90 13.58
C PRO A 239 -6.68 11.79 14.15
N VAL A 240 -6.88 11.78 15.45
CA VAL A 240 -7.95 12.58 16.11
C VAL A 240 -7.86 14.06 15.77
N ALA A 241 -6.66 14.56 15.53
CA ALA A 241 -6.41 15.96 15.16
C ALA A 241 -6.81 16.31 13.72
N GLN A 242 -7.12 15.33 12.86
CA GLN A 242 -7.45 15.55 11.45
C GLN A 242 -8.93 15.25 11.18
N ALA A 243 -9.69 16.22 10.63
CA ALA A 243 -11.08 16.04 10.28
C ALA A 243 -11.33 15.89 8.76
N SER A 244 -10.40 16.39 7.92
CA SER A 244 -10.46 16.29 6.45
C SER A 244 -9.05 16.37 5.86
N ALA A 245 -8.92 16.37 4.52
CA ALA A 245 -7.63 16.57 3.88
C ALA A 245 -6.97 17.92 4.23
N THR A 246 -7.75 18.92 4.60
CA THR A 246 -7.32 20.31 4.85
C THR A 246 -7.56 20.80 6.27
N VAL A 247 -8.46 20.18 7.03
CA VAL A 247 -8.81 20.61 8.39
C VAL A 247 -8.03 19.77 9.40
N VAL A 248 -7.04 20.40 10.00
CA VAL A 248 -6.16 19.78 11.00
C VAL A 248 -6.02 20.70 12.20
N LYS A 249 -6.38 20.22 13.39
CA LYS A 249 -6.12 20.91 14.65
C LYS A 249 -4.64 20.75 14.99
N ARG A 250 -3.98 21.87 15.28
CA ARG A 250 -2.58 21.88 15.74
C ARG A 250 -2.51 22.58 17.08
N ASP A 251 -1.87 21.95 18.04
CA ASP A 251 -1.52 22.59 19.31
C ASP A 251 -0.21 23.36 19.06
N VAL A 252 -0.28 24.69 19.21
CA VAL A 252 0.80 25.66 18.91
C VAL A 252 1.66 25.85 20.16
#